data_f924697346baebe487bedc2e61e55395
#
_entry.id   f924697346baebe487bedc2e61e55395
#
_cell.length_a   1.000
_cell.length_b   1.000
_cell.length_c   1.000
_cell.angle_alpha   90.00
_cell.angle_beta   90.00
_cell.angle_gamma   90.00
#
_symmetry.space_group_name_H-M   'P 1'
#
loop_
_entity.id
_entity.type
_entity.pdbx_description
1 polymer ?
#
loop_
_entity_poly.entity_id
_entity_poly.type
_entity_poly.pdbx_seq_one_letter_code
_entity_poly.pdbx_strand_id
1 'polypeptide(L)'
;EQKEHFFKVLSKYNSSLIPSYNAVYKEEIYGSATSGYYNSLNKTLLSLNKIHKIPLRIPLSLFSDILNENDRISVILDQLDYLLKLKGNSSPYGFAAYSISQMKLPVSEIPDLRQIKGVGPVTEKLIREIIKTGTCNYYEKEMRN
;
A
#
# COMPACT_ATOMS: atom_id res chain seq x y z
N GLU A 1 -10.42 15.58 -21.43
CA GLU A 1 -11.29 16.59 -20.77
C GLU A 1 -10.61 17.25 -19.56
N GLN A 2 -10.31 16.53 -18.46
CA GLN A 2 -9.68 17.12 -17.27
C GLN A 2 -8.28 17.67 -17.55
N LYS A 3 -7.44 16.93 -18.30
CA LYS A 3 -6.10 17.35 -18.70
C LYS A 3 -6.15 18.63 -19.55
N GLU A 4 -7.02 18.68 -20.51
CA GLU A 4 -7.20 19.87 -21.38
C GLU A 4 -7.64 21.10 -20.59
N HIS A 5 -8.62 20.91 -19.68
CA HIS A 5 -9.06 21.98 -18.80
C HIS A 5 -7.92 22.50 -17.91
N PHE A 6 -7.16 21.58 -17.30
CA PHE A 6 -5.99 21.93 -16.49
C PHE A 6 -4.99 22.77 -17.27
N PHE A 7 -4.60 22.34 -18.47
CA PHE A 7 -3.65 23.09 -19.29
C PHE A 7 -4.20 24.44 -19.76
N LYS A 8 -5.49 24.53 -20.02
CA LYS A 8 -6.15 25.82 -20.33
C LYS A 8 -6.06 26.80 -19.16
N VAL A 9 -6.32 26.34 -17.94
CA VAL A 9 -6.17 27.17 -16.74
C VAL A 9 -4.71 27.53 -16.51
N LEU A 10 -3.79 26.57 -16.62
CA LEU A 10 -2.36 26.79 -16.44
C LEU A 10 -1.80 27.81 -17.42
N SER A 11 -2.21 27.75 -18.71
CA SER A 11 -1.80 28.73 -19.74
C SER A 11 -2.24 30.15 -19.42
N LYS A 12 -3.37 30.31 -18.76
CA LYS A 12 -3.91 31.62 -18.37
C LYS A 12 -3.17 32.23 -17.19
N TYR A 13 -2.81 31.41 -16.18
CA TYR A 13 -2.31 31.92 -14.89
C TYR A 13 -0.80 31.71 -14.70
N ASN A 14 -0.20 30.68 -15.32
CA ASN A 14 1.22 30.40 -15.17
C ASN A 14 1.77 29.57 -16.35
N SER A 15 1.83 30.21 -17.52
CA SER A 15 2.26 29.57 -18.77
C SER A 15 3.69 29.04 -18.73
N SER A 16 4.56 29.59 -17.89
CA SER A 16 5.96 29.14 -17.73
C SER A 16 6.10 27.70 -17.23
N LEU A 17 5.07 27.16 -16.57
CA LEU A 17 5.06 25.79 -16.06
C LEU A 17 4.64 24.74 -17.11
N ILE A 18 4.06 25.16 -18.25
CA ILE A 18 3.57 24.23 -19.29
C ILE A 18 4.64 23.24 -19.76
N PRO A 19 5.89 23.66 -20.07
CA PRO A 19 6.91 22.72 -20.53
C PRO A 19 7.24 21.66 -19.47
N SER A 20 7.31 22.04 -18.19
CA SER A 20 7.57 21.11 -17.07
C SER A 20 6.45 20.10 -16.90
N TYR A 21 5.19 20.55 -16.96
CA TYR A 21 4.04 19.64 -16.88
C TYR A 21 3.96 18.69 -18.07
N ASN A 22 4.24 19.16 -19.28
CA ASN A 22 4.29 18.32 -20.47
C ASN A 22 5.40 17.26 -20.39
N ALA A 23 6.53 17.57 -19.77
CA ALA A 23 7.60 16.60 -19.55
C ALA A 23 7.19 15.51 -18.54
N VAL A 24 6.39 15.86 -17.53
CA VAL A 24 5.91 14.92 -16.48
C VAL A 24 4.74 14.08 -17.00
N TYR A 25 3.77 14.67 -17.68
CA TYR A 25 2.53 14.03 -18.13
C TYR A 25 2.56 13.75 -19.64
N LYS A 26 3.60 13.04 -20.08
CA LYS A 26 3.68 12.60 -21.47
C LYS A 26 2.45 11.76 -21.81
N GLU A 27 2.01 11.85 -23.01
CA GLU A 27 1.00 11.15 -23.81
C GLU A 27 0.22 9.93 -23.27
N GLU A 28 0.12 9.73 -21.96
CA GLU A 28 -0.69 8.65 -21.45
C GLU A 28 -2.19 9.02 -21.46
N ILE A 29 -3.00 8.10 -21.96
CA ILE A 29 -4.46 8.25 -22.13
C ILE A 29 -5.14 8.62 -20.81
N TYR A 30 -4.61 8.17 -19.68
CA TYR A 30 -5.16 8.39 -18.35
C TYR A 30 -4.51 9.55 -17.57
N GLY A 31 -3.60 10.29 -18.17
CA GLY A 31 -2.96 11.44 -17.53
C GLY A 31 -1.99 11.08 -16.39
N SER A 32 -1.49 9.85 -16.34
CA SER A 32 -0.49 9.44 -15.36
C SER A 32 0.85 10.13 -15.60
N ALA A 33 1.57 10.40 -14.53
CA ALA A 33 2.93 10.92 -14.63
C ALA A 33 3.91 9.83 -15.09
N THR A 34 5.04 10.24 -15.64
CA THR A 34 6.09 9.30 -16.08
C THR A 34 6.66 8.50 -14.91
N SER A 35 7.09 7.26 -15.17
CA SER A 35 7.75 6.41 -14.18
C SER A 35 8.99 7.08 -13.57
N GLY A 36 9.73 7.87 -14.36
CA GLY A 36 10.87 8.65 -13.87
C GLY A 36 10.48 9.67 -12.81
N TYR A 37 9.34 10.36 -13.00
CA TYR A 37 8.81 11.28 -12.00
C TYR A 37 8.40 10.57 -10.71
N TYR A 38 7.65 9.47 -10.81
CA TYR A 38 7.25 8.68 -9.64
C TYR A 38 8.46 8.13 -8.88
N ASN A 39 9.48 7.64 -9.58
CA ASN A 39 10.71 7.15 -8.95
C ASN A 39 11.46 8.26 -8.21
N SER A 40 11.54 9.46 -8.79
CA SER A 40 12.14 10.63 -8.14
C SER A 40 11.36 11.06 -6.91
N LEU A 41 10.03 11.13 -7.02
CA LEU A 41 9.14 11.47 -5.91
C LEU A 41 9.26 10.46 -4.76
N ASN A 42 9.26 9.16 -5.06
CA ASN A 42 9.42 8.11 -4.07
C ASN A 42 10.78 8.18 -3.34
N LYS A 43 11.86 8.44 -4.07
CA LYS A 43 13.19 8.63 -3.44
C LYS A 43 13.18 9.82 -2.47
N THR A 44 12.59 10.94 -2.87
CA THR A 44 12.47 12.12 -2.01
C THR A 44 11.61 11.82 -0.77
N LEU A 45 10.46 11.18 -0.96
CA LEU A 45 9.55 10.80 0.13
C LEU A 45 10.24 9.87 1.13
N LEU A 46 10.91 8.81 0.66
CA LEU A 46 11.62 7.87 1.53
C LEU A 46 12.77 8.55 2.30
N SER A 47 13.48 9.47 1.66
CA SER A 47 14.54 10.25 2.31
C SER A 47 13.98 11.15 3.43
N LEU A 48 12.88 11.86 3.16
CA LEU A 48 12.20 12.69 4.16
C LEU A 48 11.64 11.85 5.33
N ASN A 49 11.02 10.73 5.03
CA ASN A 49 10.50 9.82 6.06
C ASN A 49 11.61 9.31 6.99
N LYS A 50 12.78 9.00 6.42
CA LYS A 50 13.94 8.58 7.21
C LYS A 50 14.47 9.71 8.12
N ILE A 51 14.54 10.93 7.61
CA ILE A 51 15.01 12.11 8.38
C ILE A 51 14.03 12.44 9.50
N HIS A 52 12.73 12.46 9.19
CA HIS A 52 11.69 12.88 10.12
C HIS A 52 11.07 11.74 10.92
N LYS A 53 11.52 10.48 10.70
CA LYS A 53 11.00 9.28 11.36
C LYS A 53 9.47 9.13 11.24
N ILE A 54 8.92 9.55 10.10
CA ILE A 54 7.50 9.43 9.81
C ILE A 54 7.24 8.01 9.31
N PRO A 55 6.34 7.23 9.94
CA PRO A 55 6.03 5.90 9.47
C PRO A 55 5.34 5.96 8.08
N LEU A 56 5.71 5.04 7.20
CA LEU A 56 5.16 4.94 5.83
C LEU A 56 3.68 4.52 5.82
N ARG A 57 3.22 3.91 6.91
CA ARG A 57 1.83 3.52 7.16
C ARG A 57 1.47 3.86 8.60
N ILE A 58 0.19 4.06 8.88
CA ILE A 58 -0.30 4.27 10.24
C ILE A 58 -0.03 2.99 11.04
N PRO A 59 0.72 3.04 12.15
CA PRO A 59 0.97 1.87 12.98
C PRO A 59 -0.33 1.25 13.50
N LEU A 60 -0.42 -0.07 13.41
CA LEU A 60 -1.60 -0.83 13.85
C LEU A 60 -1.98 -0.52 15.31
N SER A 61 -1.00 -0.29 16.17
CA SER A 61 -1.19 0.02 17.59
C SER A 61 -2.07 1.25 17.87
N LEU A 62 -2.24 2.15 16.88
CA LEU A 62 -3.05 3.36 17.03
C LEU A 62 -4.56 3.12 16.79
N PHE A 63 -4.94 1.98 16.22
CA PHE A 63 -6.34 1.68 15.87
C PHE A 63 -6.72 0.20 15.96
N SER A 64 -5.89 -0.61 16.64
CA SER A 64 -6.11 -2.05 16.77
C SER A 64 -7.33 -2.42 17.60
N ASP A 65 -7.76 -1.54 18.49
CA ASP A 65 -8.88 -1.71 19.40
C ASP A 65 -10.25 -1.66 18.71
N ILE A 66 -10.33 -1.00 17.54
CA ILE A 66 -11.56 -0.92 16.74
C ILE A 66 -11.67 -2.01 15.66
N LEU A 67 -10.64 -2.84 15.49
CA LEU A 67 -10.60 -3.86 14.45
C LEU A 67 -11.09 -5.21 14.98
N ASN A 68 -11.97 -5.86 14.23
CA ASN A 68 -12.24 -7.29 14.40
C ASN A 68 -11.03 -8.13 13.92
N GLU A 69 -11.11 -9.45 14.08
CA GLU A 69 -10.03 -10.37 13.69
C GLU A 69 -9.69 -10.28 12.20
N ASN A 70 -10.71 -10.36 11.34
CA ASN A 70 -10.52 -10.34 9.89
C ASN A 70 -9.96 -9.01 9.41
N ASP A 71 -10.46 -7.89 9.96
CA ASP A 71 -9.97 -6.56 9.63
C ASP A 71 -8.51 -6.39 10.04
N ARG A 72 -8.13 -6.89 11.22
CA ARG A 72 -6.75 -6.84 11.71
C ARG A 72 -5.80 -7.61 10.78
N ILE A 73 -6.17 -8.84 10.40
CA ILE A 73 -5.38 -9.66 9.49
C ILE A 73 -5.27 -8.96 8.13
N SER A 74 -6.39 -8.47 7.59
CA SER A 74 -6.43 -7.78 6.30
C SER A 74 -5.55 -6.53 6.29
N VAL A 75 -5.61 -5.71 7.34
CA VAL A 75 -4.79 -4.49 7.45
C VAL A 75 -3.31 -4.82 7.51
N ILE A 76 -2.90 -5.82 8.30
CA ILE A 76 -1.49 -6.23 8.38
C ILE A 76 -0.98 -6.71 7.02
N LEU A 77 -1.75 -7.56 6.34
CA LEU A 77 -1.36 -8.09 5.03
C LEU A 77 -1.33 -6.98 3.96
N ASP A 78 -2.29 -6.05 3.96
CA ASP A 78 -2.31 -4.91 3.03
C ASP A 78 -1.12 -3.97 3.26
N GLN A 79 -0.79 -3.68 4.50
CA GLN A 79 0.37 -2.85 4.82
C GLN A 79 1.69 -3.53 4.42
N LEU A 80 1.82 -4.85 4.63
CA LEU A 80 2.96 -5.62 4.14
C LEU A 80 3.06 -5.59 2.61
N ASP A 81 1.94 -5.77 1.91
CA ASP A 81 1.89 -5.68 0.45
C ASP A 81 2.40 -4.32 -0.04
N TYR A 82 1.91 -3.26 0.55
CA TYR A 82 2.34 -1.90 0.23
C TYR A 82 3.84 -1.69 0.47
N LEU A 83 4.35 -2.05 1.66
CA LEU A 83 5.75 -1.84 2.02
C LEU A 83 6.71 -2.61 1.11
N LEU A 84 6.34 -3.84 0.73
CA LEU A 84 7.13 -4.64 -0.20
C LEU A 84 7.14 -4.05 -1.61
N LYS A 85 5.99 -3.64 -2.11
CA LYS A 85 5.87 -2.99 -3.44
C LYS A 85 6.63 -1.66 -3.49
N LEU A 86 6.64 -0.89 -2.41
CA LEU A 86 7.40 0.34 -2.31
C LEU A 86 8.92 0.08 -2.43
N LYS A 87 9.40 -1.08 -1.97
CA LYS A 87 10.78 -1.54 -2.11
C LYS A 87 11.06 -2.21 -3.48
N GLY A 88 10.08 -2.24 -4.38
CA GLY A 88 10.20 -2.86 -5.71
C GLY A 88 10.02 -4.39 -5.73
N ASN A 89 9.53 -4.97 -4.63
CA ASN A 89 9.30 -6.41 -4.53
C ASN A 89 7.86 -6.75 -4.93
N SER A 90 7.66 -7.92 -5.55
CA SER A 90 6.32 -8.49 -5.70
C SER A 90 5.81 -9.03 -4.36
N SER A 91 4.49 -9.00 -4.18
CA SER A 91 3.88 -9.47 -2.94
C SER A 91 2.56 -10.21 -3.22
N PRO A 92 2.31 -11.37 -2.59
CA PRO A 92 1.04 -12.07 -2.67
C PRO A 92 0.01 -11.58 -1.65
N TYR A 93 0.43 -10.71 -0.70
CA TYR A 93 -0.37 -10.41 0.49
C TYR A 93 -1.61 -9.56 0.20
N GLY A 94 -1.57 -8.66 -0.78
CA GLY A 94 -2.71 -7.79 -1.10
C GLY A 94 -3.95 -8.56 -1.54
N PHE A 95 -3.78 -9.65 -2.31
CA PHE A 95 -4.89 -10.49 -2.71
C PHE A 95 -5.47 -11.30 -1.55
N ALA A 96 -4.62 -11.83 -0.66
CA ALA A 96 -5.06 -12.50 0.56
C ALA A 96 -5.80 -11.52 1.50
N ALA A 97 -5.28 -10.31 1.68
CA ALA A 97 -5.93 -9.24 2.46
C ALA A 97 -7.34 -8.95 1.94
N TYR A 98 -7.48 -8.75 0.63
CA TYR A 98 -8.79 -8.53 0.01
C TYR A 98 -9.74 -9.71 0.23
N SER A 99 -9.29 -10.96 0.02
CA SER A 99 -10.13 -12.13 0.22
C SER A 99 -10.63 -12.25 1.66
N ILE A 100 -9.77 -11.99 2.64
CA ILE A 100 -10.12 -12.05 4.07
C ILE A 100 -11.08 -10.92 4.46
N SER A 101 -10.90 -9.71 3.92
CA SER A 101 -11.79 -8.57 4.22
C SER A 101 -13.24 -8.79 3.76
N GLN A 102 -13.47 -9.70 2.81
CA GLN A 102 -14.81 -10.05 2.33
C GLN A 102 -15.47 -11.19 3.13
N MET A 103 -14.76 -11.79 4.08
CA MET A 103 -15.26 -12.93 4.85
C MET A 103 -16.14 -12.47 6.00
N LYS A 104 -17.25 -13.19 6.20
CA LYS A 104 -18.17 -12.96 7.33
C LYS A 104 -17.79 -13.79 8.57
N LEU A 105 -17.20 -14.96 8.35
CA LEU A 105 -16.73 -15.83 9.42
C LEU A 105 -15.32 -15.41 9.86
N PRO A 106 -14.99 -15.46 11.15
CA PRO A 106 -13.64 -15.26 11.63
C PRO A 106 -12.66 -16.25 10.98
N VAL A 107 -11.49 -15.77 10.60
CA VAL A 107 -10.46 -16.62 9.97
C VAL A 107 -10.00 -17.74 10.91
N SER A 108 -10.02 -17.51 12.23
CA SER A 108 -9.69 -18.52 13.25
C SER A 108 -10.62 -19.73 13.24
N GLU A 109 -11.84 -19.60 12.73
CA GLU A 109 -12.80 -20.69 12.61
C GLU A 109 -12.58 -21.58 11.36
N ILE A 110 -11.63 -21.20 10.48
CA ILE A 110 -11.35 -21.95 9.26
C ILE A 110 -10.21 -22.93 9.50
N PRO A 111 -10.48 -24.25 9.40
CA PRO A 111 -9.46 -25.26 9.66
C PRO A 111 -8.30 -25.23 8.68
N ASP A 112 -8.60 -25.08 7.39
CA ASP A 112 -7.60 -25.00 6.31
C ASP A 112 -7.61 -23.61 5.66
N LEU A 113 -6.66 -22.78 6.07
CA LEU A 113 -6.54 -21.41 5.57
C LEU A 113 -6.13 -21.35 4.07
N ARG A 114 -5.60 -22.42 3.50
CA ARG A 114 -5.21 -22.45 2.08
C ARG A 114 -6.40 -22.50 1.14
N GLN A 115 -7.61 -22.74 1.63
CA GLN A 115 -8.83 -22.60 0.87
C GLN A 115 -9.19 -21.14 0.58
N ILE A 116 -8.63 -20.21 1.35
CA ILE A 116 -8.81 -18.76 1.12
C ILE A 116 -7.95 -18.36 -0.08
N LYS A 117 -8.56 -17.69 -1.07
CA LYS A 117 -7.86 -17.23 -2.26
C LYS A 117 -6.70 -16.30 -1.88
N GLY A 118 -5.51 -16.58 -2.42
CA GLY A 118 -4.30 -15.80 -2.15
C GLY A 118 -3.54 -16.24 -0.90
N VAL A 119 -4.04 -17.21 -0.13
CA VAL A 119 -3.35 -17.75 1.03
C VAL A 119 -2.52 -18.97 0.64
N GLY A 120 -1.21 -18.78 0.53
CA GLY A 120 -0.23 -19.86 0.38
C GLY A 120 0.43 -20.22 1.72
N PRO A 121 1.38 -21.18 1.72
CA PRO A 121 2.01 -21.67 2.96
C PRO A 121 2.68 -20.57 3.80
N VAL A 122 3.28 -19.58 3.15
CA VAL A 122 3.93 -18.44 3.85
C VAL A 122 2.89 -17.52 4.47
N THR A 123 1.86 -17.15 3.69
CA THR A 123 0.77 -16.29 4.16
C THR A 123 -0.01 -16.97 5.29
N GLU A 124 -0.25 -18.27 5.20
CA GLU A 124 -0.88 -19.05 6.27
C GLU A 124 -0.12 -18.93 7.60
N LYS A 125 1.22 -19.09 7.58
CA LYS A 125 2.04 -18.94 8.79
C LYS A 125 1.90 -17.55 9.41
N LEU A 126 1.92 -16.50 8.58
CA LEU A 126 1.71 -15.13 9.07
C LEU A 126 0.33 -14.94 9.69
N ILE A 127 -0.73 -15.43 9.02
CA ILE A 127 -2.10 -15.35 9.52
C ILE A 127 -2.22 -16.06 10.88
N ARG A 128 -1.69 -17.27 11.02
CA ARG A 128 -1.71 -18.01 12.30
C ARG A 128 -0.96 -17.28 13.41
N GLU A 129 0.16 -16.63 13.09
CA GLU A 129 0.89 -15.79 14.03
C GLU A 129 0.03 -14.58 14.45
N ILE A 130 -0.60 -13.88 13.50
CA ILE A 130 -1.48 -12.73 13.76
C ILE A 130 -2.66 -13.12 14.64
N ILE A 131 -3.33 -14.24 14.36
CA ILE A 131 -4.44 -14.75 15.19
C ILE A 131 -3.97 -14.96 16.64
N LYS A 132 -2.78 -15.54 16.82
CA LYS A 132 -2.24 -15.90 18.15
C LYS A 132 -1.77 -14.68 18.95
N THR A 133 -1.18 -13.67 18.30
CA THR A 133 -0.44 -12.58 18.96
C THR A 133 -1.00 -11.19 18.68
N GLY A 134 -1.96 -11.07 17.77
CA GLY A 134 -2.50 -9.80 17.29
C GLY A 134 -1.63 -9.08 16.25
N THR A 135 -0.42 -9.59 15.95
CA THR A 135 0.54 -9.05 14.98
C THR A 135 1.42 -10.17 14.43
N CYS A 136 2.46 -9.88 13.65
CA CYS A 136 3.51 -10.84 13.31
C CYS A 136 4.90 -10.18 13.23
N ASN A 137 5.93 -10.97 13.54
CA ASN A 137 7.32 -10.49 13.58
C ASN A 137 7.77 -9.88 12.25
N TYR A 138 7.32 -10.43 11.14
CA TYR A 138 7.65 -9.92 9.82
C TYR A 138 7.08 -8.52 9.60
N TYR A 139 5.82 -8.30 9.96
CA TYR A 139 5.17 -7.00 9.89
C TYR A 139 5.88 -5.96 10.78
N GLU A 140 6.16 -6.31 12.03
CA GLU A 140 6.85 -5.42 12.95
C GLU A 140 8.24 -4.99 12.45
N LYS A 141 8.95 -5.90 11.80
CA LYS A 141 10.25 -5.61 11.19
C LYS A 141 10.11 -4.66 10.00
N GLU A 142 9.15 -4.92 9.10
CA GLU A 142 8.94 -4.09 7.91
C GLU A 142 8.46 -2.67 8.25
N MET A 143 7.68 -2.51 9.32
CA MET A 143 7.20 -1.21 9.80
C MET A 143 8.30 -0.33 10.43
N ARG A 144 9.41 -0.94 10.90
CA ARG A 144 10.55 -0.21 11.48
C ARG A 144 11.60 0.20 10.45
N ASN A 145 11.58 -0.38 9.26
CA ASN A 145 12.55 -0.15 8.17
C ASN A 145 12.05 0.90 7.17
#